data_ddb8780cbb195f6cbab492e3b622ea35
#
_entry.id   ddb8780cbb195f6cbab492e3b622ea35
#
_cell.length_a   1.000
_cell.length_b   1.000
_cell.length_c   1.000
_cell.angle_alpha   90.00
_cell.angle_beta   90.00
_cell.angle_gamma   90.00
#
_symmetry.space_group_name_H-M   'P 1'
#
loop_
_entity.id
_entity.type
_entity.pdbx_description
1 polymer ?
#
loop_
_entity_poly.entity_id
_entity_poly.type
_entity_poly.pdbx_seq_one_letter_code
_entity_poly.pdbx_strand_id
1 'polypeptide(L)'
;MIQKDRILGLDLLRILATYMIVILHLLAFTGLLSASAPLTVRSNLLWFLESACYGAVNCYALISGYIALEARWKPARLMELWLQVTFYTVGAALILELLYPGSVDARVWLDAFTPILSKQYWYLSSHFVLFLFMPFLKQLIHALDAVRLRQLAVTLVLCFSLLPLFMSGDVFSVASGYSPLWLIALYLLGACLRRLDGGRCGRRRYLLWYLLAVTAAWAGKLALDAWDLSGSPPIPHFNSMLVLSYLSPFILLGSLALVRFFSGVRLSSQIGRLVGV
;
A
#
# COMPACT_ATOMS: atom_id res chain seq x y z
N MET A 1 -32.88 -8.72 -4.88
CA MET A 1 -31.61 -7.95 -4.95
C MET A 1 -30.47 -8.97 -5.06
N ILE A 2 -29.88 -9.15 -6.25
CA ILE A 2 -28.77 -10.08 -6.45
C ILE A 2 -27.57 -9.52 -5.69
N GLN A 3 -27.19 -10.21 -4.63
CA GLN A 3 -25.95 -9.94 -3.90
C GLN A 3 -24.81 -10.23 -4.86
N LYS A 4 -24.23 -9.18 -5.43
CA LYS A 4 -23.14 -9.26 -6.39
C LYS A 4 -21.96 -9.93 -5.71
N ASP A 5 -21.43 -11.00 -6.29
CA ASP A 5 -20.43 -11.89 -5.69
C ASP A 5 -19.25 -11.13 -5.09
N ARG A 6 -19.22 -11.10 -3.76
CA ARG A 6 -18.09 -10.57 -2.98
C ARG A 6 -16.88 -11.45 -3.24
N ILE A 7 -15.75 -10.86 -3.64
CA ILE A 7 -14.51 -11.59 -3.89
C ILE A 7 -13.81 -11.84 -2.55
N LEU A 8 -14.19 -12.92 -1.86
CA LEU A 8 -13.70 -13.28 -0.53
C LEU A 8 -12.18 -13.36 -0.45
N GLY A 9 -11.50 -13.75 -1.53
CA GLY A 9 -10.04 -13.74 -1.58
C GLY A 9 -9.44 -12.36 -1.38
N LEU A 10 -10.07 -11.29 -1.90
CA LEU A 10 -9.58 -9.92 -1.67
C LEU A 10 -9.82 -9.45 -0.23
N ASP A 11 -10.84 -9.96 0.45
CA ASP A 11 -11.03 -9.68 1.88
C ASP A 11 -9.95 -10.37 2.73
N LEU A 12 -9.56 -11.60 2.36
CA LEU A 12 -8.39 -12.25 2.97
C LEU A 12 -7.11 -11.45 2.73
N LEU A 13 -6.91 -10.89 1.54
CA LEU A 13 -5.74 -10.04 1.28
C LEU A 13 -5.75 -8.78 2.15
N ARG A 14 -6.92 -8.17 2.40
CA ARG A 14 -7.02 -7.03 3.34
C ARG A 14 -6.60 -7.42 4.76
N ILE A 15 -7.05 -8.57 5.25
CA ILE A 15 -6.65 -9.10 6.56
C ILE A 15 -5.13 -9.32 6.59
N LEU A 16 -4.58 -10.01 5.59
CA LEU A 16 -3.14 -10.22 5.47
C LEU A 16 -2.38 -8.89 5.44
N ALA A 17 -2.82 -7.93 4.63
CA ALA A 17 -2.21 -6.61 4.54
C ALA A 17 -2.26 -5.84 5.87
N THR A 18 -3.31 -6.00 6.68
CA THR A 18 -3.35 -5.45 8.06
C THR A 18 -2.22 -6.02 8.91
N TYR A 19 -2.03 -7.36 8.92
CA TYR A 19 -0.92 -7.98 9.66
C TYR A 19 0.45 -7.54 9.14
N MET A 20 0.61 -7.43 7.83
CA MET A 20 1.84 -6.91 7.22
C MET A 20 2.13 -5.48 7.69
N ILE A 21 1.12 -4.60 7.76
CA ILE A 21 1.26 -3.23 8.29
C ILE A 21 1.68 -3.24 9.77
N VAL A 22 1.09 -4.11 10.59
CA VAL A 22 1.49 -4.24 12.01
C VAL A 22 2.96 -4.65 12.10
N ILE A 23 3.42 -5.60 11.29
CA ILE A 23 4.82 -6.02 11.25
C ILE A 23 5.73 -4.85 10.86
N LEU A 24 5.40 -4.07 9.82
CA LEU A 24 6.16 -2.89 9.40
C LEU A 24 6.29 -1.87 10.54
N HIS A 25 5.20 -1.59 11.24
CA HIS A 25 5.22 -0.66 12.37
C HIS A 25 6.06 -1.20 13.55
N LEU A 26 5.96 -2.50 13.84
CA LEU A 26 6.82 -3.11 14.86
C LEU A 26 8.30 -3.00 14.49
N LEU A 27 8.68 -3.31 13.26
CA LEU A 27 10.06 -3.22 12.78
C LEU A 27 10.59 -1.78 12.83
N ALA A 28 9.75 -0.80 12.46
CA ALA A 28 10.13 0.61 12.44
C ALA A 28 10.21 1.22 13.87
N PHE A 29 9.16 1.06 14.68
CA PHE A 29 9.05 1.76 15.97
C PHE A 29 9.86 1.11 17.10
N THR A 30 10.18 -0.18 17.02
CA THR A 30 11.05 -0.84 18.03
C THR A 30 12.53 -0.59 17.80
N GLY A 31 12.90 0.06 16.68
CA GLY A 31 14.29 0.28 16.32
C GLY A 31 15.04 -1.00 15.91
N LEU A 32 14.37 -2.12 15.70
CA LEU A 32 15.00 -3.41 15.35
C LEU A 32 15.83 -3.33 14.06
N LEU A 33 15.35 -2.59 13.06
CA LEU A 33 16.05 -2.40 11.79
C LEU A 33 17.31 -1.53 11.99
N SER A 34 17.21 -0.42 12.70
CA SER A 34 18.31 0.53 12.92
C SER A 34 19.37 0.02 13.89
N ALA A 35 18.97 -0.81 14.87
CA ALA A 35 19.89 -1.40 15.86
C ALA A 35 20.68 -2.61 15.31
N SER A 36 20.34 -3.12 14.13
CA SER A 36 21.01 -4.28 13.54
C SER A 36 22.14 -3.83 12.61
N ALA A 37 23.38 -4.29 12.89
CA ALA A 37 24.50 -4.01 12.02
C ALA A 37 24.23 -4.50 10.58
N PRO A 38 24.53 -3.70 9.55
CA PRO A 38 24.28 -4.07 8.16
C PRO A 38 24.94 -5.40 7.80
N LEU A 39 24.33 -6.14 6.86
CA LEU A 39 24.81 -7.41 6.32
C LEU A 39 24.96 -8.55 7.33
N THR A 40 24.54 -8.39 8.59
CA THR A 40 24.45 -9.50 9.53
C THR A 40 23.25 -10.40 9.20
N VAL A 41 23.28 -11.67 9.64
CA VAL A 41 22.15 -12.61 9.46
C VAL A 41 20.86 -12.02 10.04
N ARG A 42 20.93 -11.40 11.23
CA ARG A 42 19.79 -10.76 11.86
C ARG A 42 19.23 -9.63 10.99
N SER A 43 20.09 -8.71 10.54
CA SER A 43 19.71 -7.60 9.67
C SER A 43 19.07 -8.12 8.37
N ASN A 44 19.67 -9.11 7.73
CA ASN A 44 19.19 -9.68 6.48
C ASN A 44 17.78 -10.29 6.64
N LEU A 45 17.50 -10.99 7.73
CA LEU A 45 16.18 -11.56 8.01
C LEU A 45 15.15 -10.48 8.26
N LEU A 46 15.49 -9.43 9.03
CA LEU A 46 14.58 -8.30 9.30
C LEU A 46 14.26 -7.54 8.00
N TRP A 47 15.24 -7.26 7.15
CA TRP A 47 15.02 -6.61 5.87
C TRP A 47 14.27 -7.47 4.86
N PHE A 48 14.43 -8.81 4.90
CA PHE A 48 13.59 -9.70 4.11
C PHE A 48 12.14 -9.64 4.55
N LEU A 49 11.86 -9.64 5.86
CA LEU A 49 10.52 -9.51 6.41
C LEU A 49 9.89 -8.16 6.07
N GLU A 50 10.67 -7.08 6.20
CA GLU A 50 10.28 -5.73 5.78
C GLU A 50 9.88 -5.72 4.29
N SER A 51 10.74 -6.26 3.41
CA SER A 51 10.49 -6.33 1.96
C SER A 51 9.22 -7.11 1.63
N ALA A 52 8.97 -8.21 2.34
CA ALA A 52 7.76 -9.01 2.16
C ALA A 52 6.50 -8.24 2.55
N CYS A 53 6.57 -7.41 3.60
CA CYS A 53 5.42 -6.68 4.11
C CYS A 53 5.20 -5.32 3.42
N TYR A 54 6.22 -4.75 2.76
CA TYR A 54 6.21 -3.37 2.28
C TYR A 54 5.08 -3.06 1.27
N GLY A 55 4.64 -4.05 0.49
CA GLY A 55 3.54 -3.90 -0.46
C GLY A 55 2.12 -3.80 0.14
N ALA A 56 1.99 -3.90 1.46
CA ALA A 56 0.69 -3.96 2.13
C ALA A 56 -0.22 -2.75 1.84
N VAL A 57 0.32 -1.54 1.93
CA VAL A 57 -0.41 -0.29 1.67
C VAL A 57 -0.85 -0.21 0.21
N ASN A 58 0.04 -0.58 -0.73
CA ASN A 58 -0.29 -0.62 -2.15
C ASN A 58 -1.46 -1.57 -2.43
N CYS A 59 -1.54 -2.70 -1.73
CA CYS A 59 -2.63 -3.66 -1.88
C CYS A 59 -4.00 -3.03 -1.58
N TYR A 60 -4.14 -2.17 -0.56
CA TYR A 60 -5.43 -1.54 -0.24
C TYR A 60 -5.94 -0.64 -1.37
N ALA A 61 -5.08 0.22 -1.93
CA ALA A 61 -5.45 1.10 -3.04
C ALA A 61 -5.72 0.31 -4.33
N LEU A 62 -4.88 -0.70 -4.62
CA LEU A 62 -5.08 -1.61 -5.76
C LEU A 62 -6.40 -2.39 -5.66
N ILE A 63 -6.75 -2.93 -4.48
CA ILE A 63 -8.02 -3.62 -4.24
C ILE A 63 -9.19 -2.66 -4.47
N SER A 64 -9.10 -1.43 -3.97
CA SER A 64 -10.14 -0.41 -4.16
C SER A 64 -10.39 -0.14 -5.64
N GLY A 65 -9.34 -0.02 -6.45
CA GLY A 65 -9.44 0.11 -7.89
C GLY A 65 -9.97 -1.15 -8.57
N TYR A 66 -9.50 -2.34 -8.16
CA TYR A 66 -9.91 -3.62 -8.73
C TYR A 66 -11.42 -3.88 -8.60
N ILE A 67 -12.03 -3.51 -7.46
CA ILE A 67 -13.47 -3.66 -7.23
C ILE A 67 -14.30 -2.45 -7.69
N ALA A 68 -13.67 -1.36 -8.08
CA ALA A 68 -14.31 -0.06 -8.37
C ALA A 68 -15.39 -0.14 -9.44
N LEU A 69 -15.20 -0.98 -10.45
CA LEU A 69 -16.13 -1.12 -11.57
C LEU A 69 -17.52 -1.55 -11.11
N GLU A 70 -17.58 -2.30 -10.01
CA GLU A 70 -18.80 -2.88 -9.45
C GLU A 70 -19.31 -2.13 -8.22
N ALA A 71 -18.42 -1.43 -7.53
CA ALA A 71 -18.75 -0.73 -6.30
C ALA A 71 -19.63 0.50 -6.55
N ARG A 72 -20.63 0.70 -5.67
CA ARG A 72 -21.39 1.96 -5.60
C ARG A 72 -20.66 2.94 -4.69
N TRP A 73 -20.38 4.12 -5.20
CA TRP A 73 -19.86 5.20 -4.39
C TRP A 73 -20.95 5.72 -3.45
N LYS A 74 -20.65 5.78 -2.16
CA LYS A 74 -21.56 6.27 -1.12
C LYS A 74 -20.81 7.27 -0.24
N PRO A 75 -21.16 8.57 -0.23
CA PRO A 75 -20.47 9.57 0.60
C PRO A 75 -20.53 9.24 2.10
N ALA A 76 -21.59 8.56 2.56
CA ALA A 76 -21.71 8.12 3.95
C ALA A 76 -20.51 7.27 4.43
N ARG A 77 -19.87 6.48 3.56
CA ARG A 77 -18.67 5.71 3.92
C ARG A 77 -17.49 6.58 4.33
N LEU A 78 -17.39 7.78 3.79
CA LEU A 78 -16.36 8.72 4.16
C LEU A 78 -16.57 9.25 5.58
N MET A 79 -17.83 9.54 5.91
CA MET A 79 -18.22 9.94 7.27
C MET A 79 -18.03 8.80 8.27
N GLU A 80 -18.40 7.57 7.90
CA GLU A 80 -18.16 6.37 8.71
C GLU A 80 -16.68 6.20 9.03
N LEU A 81 -15.81 6.32 8.02
CA LEU A 81 -14.37 6.21 8.21
C LEU A 81 -13.83 7.33 9.10
N TRP A 82 -14.24 8.58 8.87
CA TRP A 82 -13.82 9.70 9.69
C TRP A 82 -14.26 9.55 11.15
N LEU A 83 -15.52 9.20 11.39
CA LEU A 83 -16.05 8.98 12.73
C LEU A 83 -15.34 7.82 13.44
N GLN A 84 -15.09 6.72 12.72
CA GLN A 84 -14.37 5.58 13.27
C GLN A 84 -12.95 5.96 13.71
N VAL A 85 -12.20 6.65 12.87
CA VAL A 85 -10.82 7.06 13.23
C VAL A 85 -10.85 8.08 14.36
N THR A 86 -11.72 9.08 14.30
CA THR A 86 -11.89 10.07 15.38
C THR A 86 -12.22 9.41 16.72
N PHE A 87 -13.09 8.41 16.71
CA PHE A 87 -13.42 7.64 17.92
C PHE A 87 -12.17 7.00 18.55
N TYR A 88 -11.32 6.36 17.75
CA TYR A 88 -10.10 5.74 18.26
C TYR A 88 -9.05 6.76 18.70
N THR A 89 -8.88 7.86 17.95
CA THR A 89 -7.88 8.90 18.29
C THR A 89 -8.26 9.66 19.56
N VAL A 90 -9.53 10.05 19.68
CA VAL A 90 -10.05 10.71 20.89
C VAL A 90 -10.06 9.74 22.07
N GLY A 91 -10.45 8.48 21.86
CA GLY A 91 -10.40 7.45 22.91
C GLY A 91 -8.99 7.19 23.41
N ALA A 92 -7.99 7.13 22.53
CA ALA A 92 -6.59 6.99 22.91
C ALA A 92 -6.07 8.21 23.69
N ALA A 93 -6.38 9.43 23.23
CA ALA A 93 -6.02 10.66 23.92
C ALA A 93 -6.64 10.72 25.32
N LEU A 94 -7.91 10.33 25.45
CA LEU A 94 -8.62 10.28 26.74
C LEU A 94 -7.96 9.28 27.71
N ILE A 95 -7.64 8.08 27.23
CA ILE A 95 -6.97 7.04 28.05
C ILE A 95 -5.59 7.55 28.52
N LEU A 96 -4.84 8.21 27.62
CA LEU A 96 -3.54 8.76 27.93
C LEU A 96 -3.64 9.84 29.00
N GLU A 97 -4.59 10.76 28.89
CA GLU A 97 -4.83 11.81 29.87
C GLU A 97 -5.27 11.26 31.24
N LEU A 98 -6.08 10.18 31.24
CA LEU A 98 -6.51 9.52 32.47
C LEU A 98 -5.35 8.78 33.18
N LEU A 99 -4.45 8.13 32.42
CA LEU A 99 -3.31 7.43 32.97
C LEU A 99 -2.16 8.37 33.36
N TYR A 100 -1.99 9.44 32.63
CA TYR A 100 -0.91 10.42 32.79
C TYR A 100 -1.48 11.84 32.70
N PRO A 101 -2.12 12.36 33.78
CA PRO A 101 -2.75 13.68 33.76
C PRO A 101 -1.79 14.78 33.36
N GLY A 102 -2.23 15.64 32.42
CA GLY A 102 -1.43 16.72 31.85
C GLY A 102 -0.49 16.29 30.71
N SER A 103 -0.57 15.04 30.24
CA SER A 103 0.24 14.57 29.11
C SER A 103 -0.35 14.94 27.74
N VAL A 104 -1.64 15.29 27.67
CA VAL A 104 -2.35 15.60 26.44
C VAL A 104 -2.61 17.10 26.37
N ASP A 105 -1.80 17.81 25.58
CA ASP A 105 -1.96 19.23 25.35
C ASP A 105 -3.12 19.56 24.37
N ALA A 106 -3.44 20.84 24.22
CA ALA A 106 -4.51 21.30 23.33
C ALA A 106 -4.30 20.90 21.86
N ARG A 107 -3.04 20.76 21.43
CA ARG A 107 -2.70 20.37 20.07
C ARG A 107 -2.98 18.89 19.83
N VAL A 108 -2.65 18.03 20.79
CA VAL A 108 -2.96 16.59 20.73
C VAL A 108 -4.48 16.38 20.66
N TRP A 109 -5.26 17.14 21.45
CA TRP A 109 -6.73 17.11 21.35
C TRP A 109 -7.22 17.55 19.99
N LEU A 110 -6.70 18.65 19.43
CA LEU A 110 -7.08 19.12 18.10
C LEU A 110 -6.78 18.06 17.03
N ASP A 111 -5.59 17.46 17.05
CA ASP A 111 -5.19 16.41 16.13
C ASP A 111 -6.07 15.15 16.28
N ALA A 112 -6.49 14.82 17.51
CA ALA A 112 -7.38 13.70 17.77
C ALA A 112 -8.80 13.91 17.18
N PHE A 113 -9.33 15.13 17.22
CA PHE A 113 -10.62 15.47 16.63
C PHE A 113 -10.55 15.68 15.11
N THR A 114 -9.39 16.02 14.57
CA THR A 114 -9.18 16.30 13.14
C THR A 114 -8.13 15.38 12.49
N PRO A 115 -8.26 14.05 12.60
CA PRO A 115 -7.22 13.11 12.18
C PRO A 115 -6.91 13.14 10.67
N ILE A 116 -7.83 13.65 9.85
CA ILE A 116 -7.63 13.79 8.40
C ILE A 116 -6.68 14.96 8.08
N LEU A 117 -6.69 16.02 8.90
CA LEU A 117 -5.91 17.22 8.69
C LEU A 117 -4.51 17.11 9.33
N SER A 118 -4.33 16.20 10.28
CA SER A 118 -3.04 15.94 10.90
C SER A 118 -2.17 15.07 9.98
N LYS A 119 -0.85 15.34 9.93
CA LYS A 119 0.09 14.52 9.18
C LYS A 119 0.31 13.13 9.79
N GLN A 120 -0.21 12.88 10.97
CA GLN A 120 -0.01 11.65 11.75
C GLN A 120 -0.54 10.41 11.02
N TYR A 121 -1.68 10.56 10.32
CA TYR A 121 -2.34 9.47 9.59
C TYR A 121 -2.35 9.72 8.09
N TRP A 122 -1.15 9.82 7.49
CA TRP A 122 -0.95 10.15 6.08
C TRP A 122 -1.83 9.32 5.12
N TYR A 123 -1.99 8.01 5.42
CA TYR A 123 -2.81 7.13 4.58
C TYR A 123 -4.28 7.53 4.63
N LEU A 124 -4.80 7.88 5.80
CA LEU A 124 -6.17 8.33 5.97
C LEU A 124 -6.44 9.60 5.16
N SER A 125 -5.56 10.60 5.27
CA SER A 125 -5.66 11.86 4.54
C SER A 125 -5.58 11.63 3.02
N SER A 126 -4.63 10.81 2.58
CA SER A 126 -4.47 10.45 1.16
C SER A 126 -5.66 9.65 0.63
N HIS A 127 -6.18 8.72 1.42
CA HIS A 127 -7.36 7.92 1.07
C HIS A 127 -8.64 8.77 1.01
N PHE A 128 -8.76 9.78 1.87
CA PHE A 128 -9.86 10.74 1.83
C PHE A 128 -9.89 11.45 0.47
N VAL A 129 -8.75 11.97 0.01
CA VAL A 129 -8.63 12.60 -1.31
C VAL A 129 -8.97 11.59 -2.42
N LEU A 130 -8.37 10.39 -2.39
CA LEU A 130 -8.69 9.33 -3.35
C LEU A 130 -10.20 9.07 -3.40
N PHE A 131 -10.87 8.96 -2.24
CA PHE A 131 -12.30 8.67 -2.17
C PHE A 131 -13.15 9.72 -2.88
N LEU A 132 -12.80 10.99 -2.75
CA LEU A 132 -13.49 12.08 -3.46
C LEU A 132 -13.32 11.99 -4.99
N PHE A 133 -12.15 11.51 -5.45
CA PHE A 133 -11.88 11.33 -6.88
C PHE A 133 -12.46 10.04 -7.47
N MET A 134 -12.79 9.02 -6.66
CA MET A 134 -13.26 7.72 -7.15
C MET A 134 -14.39 7.77 -8.20
N PRO A 135 -15.44 8.63 -8.08
CA PRO A 135 -16.50 8.68 -9.09
C PRO A 135 -15.97 9.09 -10.47
N PHE A 136 -15.07 10.07 -10.51
CA PHE A 136 -14.47 10.59 -11.75
C PHE A 136 -13.50 9.58 -12.35
N LEU A 137 -12.66 8.96 -11.52
CA LEU A 137 -11.73 7.91 -11.94
C LEU A 137 -12.47 6.69 -12.50
N LYS A 138 -13.61 6.34 -11.90
CA LYS A 138 -14.46 5.27 -12.40
C LYS A 138 -15.01 5.59 -13.80
N GLN A 139 -15.48 6.82 -14.03
CA GLN A 139 -15.94 7.26 -15.34
C GLN A 139 -14.81 7.21 -16.38
N LEU A 140 -13.61 7.70 -16.01
CA LEU A 140 -12.42 7.61 -16.86
C LEU A 140 -12.15 6.17 -17.31
N ILE A 141 -12.12 5.23 -16.36
CA ILE A 141 -11.85 3.82 -16.67
C ILE A 141 -12.92 3.22 -17.59
N HIS A 142 -14.20 3.61 -17.43
CA HIS A 142 -15.27 3.13 -18.30
C HIS A 142 -15.19 3.69 -19.72
N ALA A 143 -14.71 4.93 -19.88
CA ALA A 143 -14.59 5.61 -21.18
C ALA A 143 -13.42 5.10 -22.03
N LEU A 144 -12.40 4.46 -21.43
CA LEU A 144 -11.21 3.99 -22.11
C LEU A 144 -11.39 2.57 -22.66
N ASP A 145 -10.90 2.34 -23.88
CA ASP A 145 -10.78 1.02 -24.48
C ASP A 145 -9.57 0.24 -23.92
N ALA A 146 -9.41 -1.02 -24.33
CA ALA A 146 -8.32 -1.87 -23.81
C ALA A 146 -6.91 -1.37 -24.20
N VAL A 147 -6.77 -0.70 -25.35
CA VAL A 147 -5.47 -0.16 -25.80
C VAL A 147 -5.08 1.01 -24.94
N ARG A 148 -5.99 1.97 -24.77
CA ARG A 148 -5.76 3.15 -23.92
C ARG A 148 -5.57 2.82 -22.48
N LEU A 149 -6.26 1.78 -21.95
CA LEU A 149 -6.03 1.28 -20.59
C LEU A 149 -4.62 0.70 -20.41
N ARG A 150 -4.09 -0.03 -21.40
CA ARG A 150 -2.71 -0.51 -21.37
C ARG A 150 -1.72 0.66 -21.40
N GLN A 151 -1.95 1.64 -22.29
CA GLN A 151 -1.13 2.86 -22.35
C GLN A 151 -1.15 3.59 -21.01
N LEU A 152 -2.32 3.79 -20.40
CA LEU A 152 -2.45 4.41 -19.08
C LEU A 152 -1.66 3.63 -18.02
N ALA A 153 -1.81 2.31 -17.95
CA ALA A 153 -1.09 1.49 -16.98
C ALA A 153 0.44 1.58 -17.17
N VAL A 154 0.92 1.52 -18.42
CA VAL A 154 2.35 1.68 -18.73
C VAL A 154 2.83 3.08 -18.34
N THR A 155 2.10 4.13 -18.68
CA THR A 155 2.46 5.51 -18.32
C THR A 155 2.55 5.69 -16.80
N LEU A 156 1.57 5.17 -16.03
CA LEU A 156 1.60 5.26 -14.57
C LEU A 156 2.81 4.54 -13.97
N VAL A 157 3.14 3.34 -14.48
CA VAL A 157 4.32 2.59 -14.02
C VAL A 157 5.61 3.30 -14.40
N LEU A 158 5.72 3.79 -15.64
CA LEU A 158 6.91 4.53 -16.09
C LEU A 158 7.12 5.80 -15.27
N CYS A 159 6.09 6.65 -15.15
CA CYS A 159 6.22 7.96 -14.50
C CYS A 159 6.40 7.86 -12.98
N PHE A 160 5.64 6.97 -12.31
CA PHE A 160 5.57 6.96 -10.85
C PHE A 160 6.34 5.82 -10.17
N SER A 161 6.84 4.85 -10.94
CA SER A 161 7.59 3.73 -10.37
C SER A 161 8.98 3.59 -10.95
N LEU A 162 9.15 3.65 -12.27
CA LEU A 162 10.46 3.45 -12.90
C LEU A 162 11.29 4.73 -12.94
N LEU A 163 10.74 5.86 -13.43
CA LEU A 163 11.50 7.11 -13.54
C LEU A 163 12.04 7.62 -12.19
N PRO A 164 11.31 7.54 -11.06
CA PRO A 164 11.83 7.98 -9.77
C PRO A 164 13.11 7.27 -9.31
N LEU A 165 13.39 6.07 -9.81
CA LEU A 165 14.63 5.35 -9.51
C LEU A 165 15.89 6.08 -10.08
N PHE A 166 15.72 6.88 -11.11
CA PHE A 166 16.82 7.55 -11.83
C PHE A 166 16.85 9.06 -11.62
N MET A 167 15.89 9.57 -10.82
CA MET A 167 15.76 11.01 -10.57
C MET A 167 16.28 11.40 -9.21
N SER A 168 16.87 12.58 -9.11
CA SER A 168 17.23 13.17 -7.83
C SER A 168 16.02 13.86 -7.20
N GLY A 169 15.68 13.46 -5.99
CA GLY A 169 14.57 14.05 -5.23
C GLY A 169 13.20 13.63 -5.73
N ASP A 170 12.17 14.27 -5.20
CA ASP A 170 10.76 13.95 -5.46
C ASP A 170 10.19 14.83 -6.58
N VAL A 171 10.66 14.61 -7.81
CA VAL A 171 10.31 15.42 -8.98
C VAL A 171 8.80 15.44 -9.27
N PHE A 172 8.10 14.35 -8.95
CA PHE A 172 6.66 14.23 -9.21
C PHE A 172 5.79 14.48 -7.97
N SER A 173 6.37 14.97 -6.88
CA SER A 173 5.67 15.23 -5.61
C SER A 173 4.85 14.03 -5.10
N VAL A 174 5.42 12.84 -5.25
CA VAL A 174 4.80 11.58 -4.82
C VAL A 174 5.20 11.14 -3.42
N ALA A 175 6.12 11.89 -2.77
CA ALA A 175 6.56 11.68 -1.38
C ALA A 175 6.92 10.22 -1.08
N SER A 176 7.71 9.58 -1.95
CA SER A 176 8.06 8.14 -1.84
C SER A 176 6.85 7.20 -1.76
N GLY A 177 5.70 7.65 -2.24
CA GLY A 177 4.42 6.94 -2.18
C GLY A 177 3.49 7.36 -1.04
N TYR A 178 3.90 8.29 -0.19
CA TYR A 178 3.08 8.85 0.91
C TYR A 178 2.19 10.00 0.42
N SER A 179 1.56 9.86 -0.74
CA SER A 179 0.77 10.92 -1.36
C SER A 179 -0.57 10.43 -1.92
N PRO A 180 -1.58 11.32 -2.02
CA PRO A 180 -2.83 11.01 -2.69
C PRO A 180 -2.65 10.65 -4.16
N LEU A 181 -1.67 11.28 -4.83
CA LEU A 181 -1.37 11.02 -6.24
C LEU A 181 -0.95 9.57 -6.47
N TRP A 182 -0.11 9.02 -5.59
CA TRP A 182 0.27 7.61 -5.66
C TRP A 182 -0.92 6.68 -5.42
N LEU A 183 -1.78 6.97 -4.44
CA LEU A 183 -2.99 6.17 -4.21
C LEU A 183 -3.95 6.22 -5.40
N ILE A 184 -4.08 7.36 -6.09
CA ILE A 184 -4.84 7.50 -7.33
C ILE A 184 -4.23 6.63 -8.43
N ALA A 185 -2.90 6.66 -8.60
CA ALA A 185 -2.20 5.82 -9.57
C ALA A 185 -2.45 4.32 -9.30
N LEU A 186 -2.32 3.88 -8.05
CA LEU A 186 -2.61 2.50 -7.64
C LEU A 186 -4.07 2.12 -7.88
N TYR A 187 -5.02 3.00 -7.59
CA TYR A 187 -6.44 2.77 -7.89
C TYR A 187 -6.68 2.54 -9.37
N LEU A 188 -6.10 3.38 -10.24
CA LEU A 188 -6.19 3.24 -11.69
C LEU A 188 -5.53 1.93 -12.16
N LEU A 189 -4.34 1.59 -11.62
CA LEU A 189 -3.66 0.32 -11.92
C LEU A 189 -4.49 -0.88 -11.48
N GLY A 190 -5.14 -0.84 -10.32
CA GLY A 190 -6.05 -1.88 -9.86
C GLY A 190 -7.25 -2.08 -10.80
N ALA A 191 -7.84 -0.99 -11.27
CA ALA A 191 -8.93 -1.03 -12.24
C ALA A 191 -8.49 -1.54 -13.62
N CYS A 192 -7.30 -1.11 -14.09
CA CYS A 192 -6.68 -1.67 -15.31
C CYS A 192 -6.42 -3.17 -15.17
N LEU A 193 -5.90 -3.61 -14.03
CA LEU A 193 -5.65 -5.02 -13.73
C LEU A 193 -6.93 -5.86 -13.85
N ARG A 194 -8.08 -5.33 -13.42
CA ARG A 194 -9.39 -5.99 -13.53
C ARG A 194 -9.90 -6.04 -14.98
N ARG A 195 -9.79 -4.93 -15.71
CA ARG A 195 -10.34 -4.82 -17.07
C ARG A 195 -9.48 -5.47 -18.14
N LEU A 196 -8.18 -5.52 -17.95
CA LEU A 196 -7.23 -6.11 -18.89
C LEU A 196 -7.00 -7.60 -18.61
N ASP A 197 -7.78 -8.19 -17.69
CA ASP A 197 -7.71 -9.62 -17.38
C ASP A 197 -8.21 -10.47 -18.54
N GLY A 198 -7.35 -10.70 -19.50
CA GLY A 198 -7.64 -11.49 -20.72
C GLY A 198 -7.25 -12.96 -20.63
N GLY A 199 -6.77 -13.46 -19.50
CA GLY A 199 -6.30 -14.84 -19.45
C GLY A 199 -6.07 -15.38 -18.06
N ARG A 200 -6.44 -16.63 -17.87
CA ARG A 200 -6.24 -17.40 -16.65
C ARG A 200 -4.79 -17.86 -16.53
N CYS A 201 -3.90 -16.96 -16.16
CA CYS A 201 -2.59 -17.39 -15.69
C CYS A 201 -2.78 -18.19 -14.39
N GLY A 202 -2.18 -19.35 -14.29
CA GLY A 202 -2.32 -20.19 -13.10
C GLY A 202 -1.94 -19.43 -11.83
N ARG A 203 -2.75 -19.53 -10.77
CA ARG A 203 -2.57 -18.83 -9.49
C ARG A 203 -1.13 -18.95 -8.93
N ARG A 204 -0.49 -20.13 -9.09
CA ARG A 204 0.90 -20.38 -8.64
C ARG A 204 1.91 -19.40 -9.26
N ARG A 205 1.69 -18.93 -10.49
CA ARG A 205 2.57 -17.95 -11.15
C ARG A 205 2.58 -16.61 -10.43
N TYR A 206 1.42 -16.14 -9.94
CA TYR A 206 1.34 -14.88 -9.21
C TYR A 206 2.05 -14.96 -7.86
N LEU A 207 1.96 -16.10 -7.16
CA LEU A 207 2.76 -16.32 -5.95
C LEU A 207 4.26 -16.30 -6.26
N LEU A 208 4.67 -16.93 -7.36
CA LEU A 208 6.06 -16.90 -7.81
C LEU A 208 6.52 -15.47 -8.12
N TRP A 209 5.71 -14.69 -8.86
CA TRP A 209 6.02 -13.28 -9.13
C TRP A 209 6.15 -12.45 -7.85
N TYR A 210 5.30 -12.69 -6.85
CA TYR A 210 5.41 -12.04 -5.55
C TYR A 210 6.74 -12.40 -4.86
N LEU A 211 7.08 -13.68 -4.78
CA LEU A 211 8.33 -14.13 -4.16
C LEU A 211 9.55 -13.57 -4.89
N LEU A 212 9.56 -13.57 -6.22
CA LEU A 212 10.63 -13.00 -7.02
C LEU A 212 10.76 -11.49 -6.78
N ALA A 213 9.64 -10.76 -6.71
CA ALA A 213 9.64 -9.33 -6.46
C ALA A 213 10.18 -8.99 -5.07
N VAL A 214 9.75 -9.71 -4.02
CA VAL A 214 10.26 -9.57 -2.65
C VAL A 214 11.76 -9.85 -2.58
N THR A 215 12.19 -10.97 -3.19
CA THR A 215 13.61 -11.35 -3.21
C THR A 215 14.45 -10.33 -3.97
N ALA A 216 13.96 -9.80 -5.09
CA ALA A 216 14.66 -8.77 -5.86
C ALA A 216 14.78 -7.45 -5.08
N ALA A 217 13.71 -7.01 -4.40
CA ALA A 217 13.75 -5.82 -3.54
C ALA A 217 14.77 -5.99 -2.41
N TRP A 218 14.70 -7.11 -1.69
CA TRP A 218 15.63 -7.44 -0.62
C TRP A 218 17.08 -7.53 -1.10
N ALA A 219 17.34 -8.28 -2.17
CA ALA A 219 18.68 -8.44 -2.72
C ALA A 219 19.25 -7.10 -3.24
N GLY A 220 18.43 -6.29 -3.89
CA GLY A 220 18.80 -4.95 -4.33
C GLY A 220 19.20 -4.04 -3.17
N LYS A 221 18.43 -4.08 -2.07
CA LYS A 221 18.79 -3.36 -0.84
C LYS A 221 20.12 -3.82 -0.27
N LEU A 222 20.35 -5.14 -0.15
CA LEU A 222 21.60 -5.67 0.38
C LEU A 222 22.80 -5.32 -0.52
N ALA A 223 22.63 -5.37 -1.83
CA ALA A 223 23.69 -5.00 -2.77
C ALA A 223 24.09 -3.52 -2.62
N LEU A 224 23.11 -2.63 -2.43
CA LEU A 224 23.39 -1.21 -2.23
C LEU A 224 24.00 -0.94 -0.86
N ASP A 225 23.57 -1.62 0.21
CA ASP A 225 24.21 -1.53 1.53
C ASP A 225 25.67 -2.01 1.49
N ALA A 226 25.94 -3.11 0.75
CA ALA A 226 27.29 -3.61 0.57
C ALA A 226 28.16 -2.63 -0.22
N TRP A 227 27.58 -1.96 -1.23
CA TRP A 227 28.24 -0.90 -1.98
C TRP A 227 28.62 0.28 -1.09
N ASP A 228 27.66 0.78 -0.30
CA ASP A 228 27.90 1.90 0.62
C ASP A 228 28.98 1.57 1.66
N LEU A 229 29.00 0.34 2.18
CA LEU A 229 30.01 -0.13 3.15
C LEU A 229 31.40 -0.35 2.54
N SER A 230 31.49 -0.56 1.22
CA SER A 230 32.79 -0.73 0.53
C SER A 230 33.61 0.56 0.44
N GLY A 231 33.03 1.71 0.84
CA GLY A 231 33.65 3.03 0.67
C GLY A 231 33.66 3.51 -0.79
N SER A 232 32.97 2.82 -1.69
CA SER A 232 32.81 3.25 -3.07
C SER A 232 32.04 4.56 -3.16
N PRO A 233 32.30 5.42 -4.18
CA PRO A 233 31.56 6.67 -4.31
C PRO A 233 30.07 6.38 -4.44
N PRO A 234 29.21 7.21 -3.80
CA PRO A 234 27.76 7.01 -3.89
C PRO A 234 27.31 7.01 -5.35
N ILE A 235 26.44 6.07 -5.69
CA ILE A 235 25.82 6.08 -7.03
C ILE A 235 24.90 7.31 -7.07
N PRO A 236 25.15 8.30 -7.96
CA PRO A 236 24.34 9.51 -8.01
C PRO A 236 22.86 9.17 -8.11
N HIS A 237 22.05 9.81 -7.24
CA HIS A 237 20.60 9.67 -7.21
C HIS A 237 20.05 8.28 -6.82
N PHE A 238 20.92 7.35 -6.43
CA PHE A 238 20.50 5.99 -6.07
C PHE A 238 20.84 5.71 -4.60
N ASN A 239 19.86 5.36 -3.81
CA ASN A 239 20.05 4.90 -2.44
C ASN A 239 19.27 3.62 -2.16
N SER A 240 19.69 2.85 -1.17
CA SER A 240 19.09 1.55 -0.85
C SER A 240 17.60 1.62 -0.48
N MET A 241 17.13 2.77 0.01
CA MET A 241 15.73 2.97 0.37
C MET A 241 14.81 3.16 -0.84
N LEU A 242 15.33 3.54 -2.02
CA LEU A 242 14.51 3.62 -3.23
C LEU A 242 13.98 2.25 -3.66
N VAL A 243 14.74 1.19 -3.40
CA VAL A 243 14.36 -0.19 -3.71
C VAL A 243 13.23 -0.67 -2.79
N LEU A 244 13.14 -0.11 -1.57
CA LEU A 244 12.14 -0.41 -0.55
C LEU A 244 11.17 0.77 -0.30
N SER A 245 10.81 1.52 -1.33
CA SER A 245 9.74 2.51 -1.26
C SER A 245 8.41 1.94 -1.80
N TYR A 246 7.30 2.58 -1.47
CA TYR A 246 5.99 2.22 -2.07
C TYR A 246 5.97 2.36 -3.59
N LEU A 247 6.81 3.26 -4.14
CA LEU A 247 6.95 3.49 -5.59
C LEU A 247 7.81 2.43 -6.26
N SER A 248 8.62 1.67 -5.51
CA SER A 248 9.54 0.69 -6.08
C SER A 248 8.83 -0.25 -7.06
N PRO A 249 9.36 -0.48 -8.26
CA PRO A 249 8.77 -1.39 -9.22
C PRO A 249 8.70 -2.83 -8.69
N PHE A 250 9.61 -3.21 -7.81
CA PHE A 250 9.56 -4.53 -7.16
C PHE A 250 8.39 -4.61 -6.17
N ILE A 251 8.23 -3.60 -5.33
CA ILE A 251 7.11 -3.54 -4.37
C ILE A 251 5.78 -3.44 -5.11
N LEU A 252 5.70 -2.65 -6.16
CA LEU A 252 4.51 -2.53 -7.00
C LEU A 252 4.17 -3.87 -7.68
N LEU A 253 5.15 -4.55 -8.29
CA LEU A 253 4.98 -5.86 -8.92
C LEU A 253 4.48 -6.89 -7.91
N GLY A 254 5.10 -6.94 -6.71
CA GLY A 254 4.67 -7.82 -5.62
C GLY A 254 3.22 -7.57 -5.20
N SER A 255 2.82 -6.29 -5.07
CA SER A 255 1.46 -5.89 -4.70
C SER A 255 0.44 -6.28 -5.79
N LEU A 256 0.74 -6.04 -7.06
CA LEU A 256 -0.08 -6.46 -8.20
C LEU A 256 -0.23 -7.99 -8.24
N ALA A 257 0.86 -8.72 -8.00
CA ALA A 257 0.87 -10.17 -7.95
C ALA A 257 0.00 -10.71 -6.81
N LEU A 258 0.07 -10.12 -5.59
CA LEU A 258 -0.80 -10.48 -4.48
C LEU A 258 -2.28 -10.26 -4.82
N VAL A 259 -2.65 -9.10 -5.36
CA VAL A 259 -4.04 -8.81 -5.74
C VAL A 259 -4.53 -9.85 -6.76
N ARG A 260 -3.72 -10.22 -7.75
CA ARG A 260 -4.07 -11.26 -8.74
C ARG A 260 -4.17 -12.65 -8.13
N PHE A 261 -3.24 -13.02 -7.24
CA PHE A 261 -3.27 -14.30 -6.54
C PHE A 261 -4.56 -14.44 -5.74
N PHE A 262 -4.87 -13.47 -4.91
CA PHE A 262 -6.03 -13.50 -4.02
C PHE A 262 -7.36 -13.29 -4.75
N SER A 263 -7.40 -12.56 -5.87
CA SER A 263 -8.61 -12.44 -6.67
C SER A 263 -9.08 -13.79 -7.26
N GLY A 264 -8.18 -14.76 -7.38
CA GLY A 264 -8.48 -16.12 -7.82
C GLY A 264 -8.75 -17.11 -6.68
N VAL A 265 -8.67 -16.70 -5.42
CA VAL A 265 -8.93 -17.58 -4.25
C VAL A 265 -10.44 -17.75 -4.07
N ARG A 266 -10.91 -18.99 -4.17
CA ARG A 266 -12.29 -19.38 -3.86
C ARG A 266 -12.29 -20.03 -2.48
N LEU A 267 -13.05 -19.47 -1.56
CA LEU A 267 -13.26 -20.04 -0.21
C LEU A 267 -14.53 -20.85 -0.18
N SER A 268 -14.56 -21.91 0.64
CA SER A 268 -15.79 -22.63 0.93
C SER A 268 -16.78 -21.71 1.65
N SER A 269 -18.07 -21.97 1.51
CA SER A 269 -19.15 -21.17 2.11
C SER A 269 -19.07 -21.04 3.65
N GLN A 270 -18.43 -22.00 4.32
CA GLN A 270 -18.22 -21.98 5.77
C GLN A 270 -17.16 -20.96 6.18
N ILE A 271 -16.02 -20.95 5.51
CA ILE A 271 -14.94 -19.98 5.76
C ILE A 271 -15.38 -18.57 5.29
N GLY A 272 -16.15 -18.49 4.22
CA GLY A 272 -16.72 -17.23 3.74
C GLY A 272 -17.61 -16.51 4.76
N ARG A 273 -18.30 -17.26 5.64
CA ARG A 273 -19.10 -16.68 6.74
C ARG A 273 -18.24 -16.13 7.89
N LEU A 274 -17.07 -16.71 8.15
CA LEU A 274 -16.14 -16.23 9.18
C LEU A 274 -15.37 -14.97 8.74
N VAL A 275 -15.07 -14.85 7.45
CA VAL A 275 -14.34 -13.71 6.86
C VAL A 275 -15.28 -12.58 6.45
N GLY A 276 -16.57 -12.85 6.37
CA GLY A 276 -17.60 -11.93 5.87
C GLY A 276 -18.32 -11.09 6.91
N VAL A 277 -17.86 -11.11 8.18
CA VAL A 277 -18.41 -10.25 9.25
C VAL A 277 -17.97 -8.81 9.08
#